data_df5a6af1577692c668569fa91f0b9d3e
#
_entry.id   df5a6af1577692c668569fa91f0b9d3e
#
_cell.length_a   1.000
_cell.length_b   1.000
_cell.length_c   1.000
_cell.angle_alpha   90.00
_cell.angle_beta   90.00
_cell.angle_gamma   90.00
#
_symmetry.space_group_name_H-M   'P 1'
#
loop_
_entity.id
_entity.type
_entity.pdbx_description
1 polymer ?
#
loop_
_entity_poly.entity_id
_entity_poly.type
_entity_poly.pdbx_seq_one_letter_code
_entity_poly.pdbx_strand_id
1 'polypeptide(L)'
;SVIGDFNEWDTESHILKARDDWSGIWEGFIPGLDAGTLYKYHIKSRYYGYNVQKGDPFAFHWEHPPKTASVVWDLAYEWGDRDWMKNRREKNALDKPISIYEVHIGSWRRVPEDNNRPLTYR
;
A
#
# COMPACT_ATOMS: atom_id res chain seq x y z
N SER A 1 5.10 -16.03 9.27
CA SER A 1 5.17 -16.39 7.84
C SER A 1 4.43 -15.39 6.99
N VAL A 2 4.71 -15.39 5.70
CA VAL A 2 3.95 -14.67 4.68
C VAL A 2 3.06 -15.67 3.95
N ILE A 3 1.79 -15.37 3.87
CA ILE A 3 0.77 -16.20 3.22
C ILE A 3 0.08 -15.42 2.12
N GLY A 4 -0.30 -16.07 1.04
CA GLY A 4 -0.93 -15.41 -0.10
C GLY A 4 -1.29 -16.38 -1.21
N ASP A 5 -1.74 -15.86 -2.34
CA ASP A 5 -2.13 -16.66 -3.50
C ASP A 5 -0.97 -17.54 -4.01
N PHE A 6 0.27 -17.08 -3.86
CA PHE A 6 1.49 -17.77 -4.31
C PHE A 6 1.82 -19.06 -3.52
N ASN A 7 1.22 -19.28 -2.38
CA ASN A 7 1.42 -20.47 -1.56
C ASN A 7 0.11 -21.03 -1.00
N GLU A 8 -1.00 -20.79 -1.70
CA GLU A 8 -2.34 -21.27 -1.31
C GLU A 8 -2.71 -20.91 0.14
N TRP A 9 -2.20 -19.76 0.62
CA TRP A 9 -2.40 -19.26 1.99
C TRP A 9 -1.86 -20.19 3.09
N ASP A 10 -0.86 -21.02 2.76
CA ASP A 10 -0.22 -21.92 3.70
C ASP A 10 0.56 -21.16 4.79
N THR A 11 0.21 -21.43 6.04
CA THR A 11 0.79 -20.75 7.22
C THR A 11 2.15 -21.29 7.65
N GLU A 12 2.56 -22.44 7.14
CA GLU A 12 3.79 -23.11 7.52
C GLU A 12 4.93 -22.91 6.50
N SER A 13 4.61 -22.39 5.33
CA SER A 13 5.61 -22.01 4.33
C SER A 13 6.01 -20.53 4.47
N HIS A 14 7.10 -20.12 3.80
CA HIS A 14 7.58 -18.74 3.75
C HIS A 14 7.72 -18.09 5.13
N ILE A 15 8.34 -18.80 6.05
CA ILE A 15 8.58 -18.34 7.42
C ILE A 15 9.67 -17.27 7.41
N LEU A 16 9.36 -16.11 7.98
CA LEU A 16 10.34 -15.06 8.20
C LEU A 16 11.27 -15.42 9.37
N LYS A 17 12.51 -14.97 9.31
CA LYS A 17 13.52 -15.17 10.35
C LYS A 17 13.82 -13.83 11.04
N ALA A 18 13.95 -13.86 12.35
CA ALA A 18 14.41 -12.71 13.10
C ALA A 18 15.86 -12.38 12.72
N ARG A 19 16.18 -11.11 12.56
CA ARG A 19 17.56 -10.65 12.38
C ARG A 19 18.35 -10.82 13.68
N ASP A 20 19.65 -11.08 13.53
CA ASP A 20 20.55 -11.27 14.66
C ASP A 20 21.07 -9.95 15.27
N ASP A 21 20.58 -8.82 14.81
CA ASP A 21 21.03 -7.46 15.18
C ASP A 21 20.22 -6.79 16.30
N TRP A 22 19.40 -7.55 17.02
CA TRP A 22 18.52 -7.07 18.11
C TRP A 22 17.47 -6.02 17.68
N SER A 23 17.30 -5.77 16.37
CA SER A 23 16.32 -4.80 15.84
C SER A 23 14.86 -5.23 16.05
N GLY A 24 14.62 -6.51 16.31
CA GLY A 24 13.26 -7.08 16.33
C GLY A 24 12.63 -7.23 14.94
N ILE A 25 13.40 -6.98 13.88
CA ILE A 25 12.95 -7.13 12.49
C ILE A 25 12.97 -8.60 12.09
N TRP A 26 11.92 -9.03 11.43
CA TRP A 26 11.82 -10.35 10.81
C TRP A 26 11.88 -10.18 9.30
N GLU A 27 12.70 -10.97 8.64
CA GLU A 27 12.96 -10.83 7.21
C GLU A 27 12.88 -12.16 6.47
N GLY A 28 12.62 -12.09 5.18
CA GLY A 28 12.62 -13.20 4.24
C GLY A 28 12.52 -12.68 2.82
N PHE A 29 12.84 -13.54 1.86
CA PHE A 29 12.74 -13.23 0.43
C PHE A 29 11.88 -14.29 -0.25
N ILE A 30 10.91 -13.85 -1.04
CA ILE A 30 10.01 -14.71 -1.80
C ILE A 30 10.16 -14.30 -3.27
N PRO A 31 10.83 -15.13 -4.09
CA PRO A 31 11.04 -14.80 -5.50
C PRO A 31 9.77 -15.01 -6.33
N GLY A 32 9.72 -14.35 -7.50
CA GLY A 32 8.69 -14.60 -8.51
C GLY A 32 7.30 -14.07 -8.18
N LEU A 33 7.19 -13.06 -7.30
CA LEU A 33 5.93 -12.39 -7.02
C LEU A 33 5.75 -11.18 -7.95
N ASP A 34 4.63 -11.15 -8.66
CA ASP A 34 4.24 -10.05 -9.52
C ASP A 34 3.31 -9.05 -8.84
N ALA A 35 3.25 -7.84 -9.38
CA ALA A 35 2.26 -6.84 -8.97
C ALA A 35 0.84 -7.40 -9.11
N GLY A 36 0.02 -7.19 -8.09
CA GLY A 36 -1.33 -7.75 -8.00
C GLY A 36 -1.44 -8.99 -7.10
N THR A 37 -0.32 -9.62 -6.74
CA THR A 37 -0.33 -10.78 -5.82
C THR A 37 -0.85 -10.39 -4.44
N LEU A 38 -1.82 -11.14 -3.91
CA LEU A 38 -2.38 -10.93 -2.59
C LEU A 38 -1.52 -11.60 -1.51
N TYR A 39 -1.35 -10.90 -0.37
CA TYR A 39 -0.62 -11.48 0.76
C TYR A 39 -1.09 -10.93 2.11
N LYS A 40 -0.78 -11.68 3.16
CA LYS A 40 -0.89 -11.28 4.58
C LYS A 40 0.29 -11.82 5.37
N TYR A 41 0.46 -11.28 6.56
CA TYR A 41 1.30 -11.88 7.58
C TYR A 41 0.48 -12.81 8.47
N HIS A 42 0.96 -14.02 8.65
CA HIS A 42 0.46 -14.95 9.65
C HIS A 42 1.39 -14.88 10.87
N ILE A 43 0.86 -14.44 12.00
CA ILE A 43 1.60 -14.14 13.21
C ILE A 43 1.22 -15.14 14.30
N LYS A 44 2.19 -15.95 14.73
CA LYS A 44 2.07 -16.84 15.89
C LYS A 44 2.79 -16.19 17.08
N SER A 45 2.04 -15.80 18.10
CA SER A 45 2.61 -15.26 19.33
C SER A 45 2.90 -16.37 20.34
N ARG A 46 3.96 -16.18 21.14
CA ARG A 46 4.22 -17.05 22.31
C ARG A 46 3.24 -16.81 23.46
N TYR A 47 2.49 -15.71 23.44
CA TYR A 47 1.54 -15.34 24.47
C TYR A 47 0.17 -15.95 24.19
N TYR A 48 -0.27 -16.82 25.10
CA TYR A 48 -1.63 -17.41 25.13
C TYR A 48 -2.09 -18.07 23.81
N GLY A 49 -1.16 -18.53 22.97
CA GLY A 49 -1.52 -19.16 21.70
C GLY A 49 -2.17 -18.21 20.69
N TYR A 50 -1.98 -16.90 20.84
CA TYR A 50 -2.51 -15.91 19.89
C TYR A 50 -1.97 -16.17 18.49
N ASN A 51 -2.90 -16.38 17.56
CA ASN A 51 -2.65 -16.68 16.17
C ASN A 51 -3.56 -15.81 15.31
N VAL A 52 -3.01 -15.02 14.39
CA VAL A 52 -3.76 -14.05 13.63
C VAL A 52 -3.15 -13.81 12.25
N GLN A 53 -4.02 -13.53 11.28
CA GLN A 53 -3.63 -13.06 9.97
C GLN A 53 -3.86 -11.55 9.88
N LYS A 54 -2.83 -10.80 9.52
CA LYS A 54 -2.85 -9.34 9.39
C LYS A 54 -2.34 -8.93 8.01
N GLY A 55 -2.95 -7.90 7.45
CA GLY A 55 -2.38 -7.21 6.31
C GLY A 55 -1.11 -6.44 6.71
N ASP A 56 -0.31 -6.09 5.74
CA ASP A 56 0.92 -5.35 5.92
C ASP A 56 0.63 -3.86 6.17
N PRO A 57 0.96 -3.30 7.33
CA PRO A 57 0.71 -1.89 7.62
C PRO A 57 1.50 -0.93 6.71
N PHE A 58 2.53 -1.42 6.02
CA PHE A 58 3.33 -0.66 5.06
C PHE A 58 2.98 -0.94 3.60
N ALA A 59 1.92 -1.71 3.34
CA ALA A 59 1.49 -1.98 1.97
C ALA A 59 1.06 -0.69 1.25
N PHE A 60 1.47 -0.55 0.00
CA PHE A 60 1.08 0.56 -0.86
C PHE A 60 -0.27 0.35 -1.53
N HIS A 61 -0.75 -0.89 -1.54
CA HIS A 61 -2.05 -1.24 -2.11
C HIS A 61 -2.74 -2.33 -1.29
N TRP A 62 -4.08 -2.28 -1.28
CA TRP A 62 -4.93 -3.17 -0.50
C TRP A 62 -6.12 -3.62 -1.30
N GLU A 63 -6.68 -4.77 -0.96
CA GLU A 63 -8.01 -5.14 -1.45
C GLU A 63 -9.08 -4.15 -0.99
N HIS A 64 -10.15 -4.07 -1.76
CA HIS A 64 -11.34 -3.31 -1.35
C HIS A 64 -12.08 -4.00 -0.20
N PRO A 65 -12.54 -3.24 0.80
CA PRO A 65 -13.38 -3.77 1.87
C PRO A 65 -14.60 -4.53 1.32
N PRO A 66 -15.02 -5.63 1.97
CA PRO A 66 -14.60 -6.14 3.28
C PRO A 66 -13.34 -7.00 3.27
N LYS A 67 -12.72 -7.22 2.15
CA LYS A 67 -11.46 -7.93 2.04
C LYS A 67 -10.32 -7.16 2.72
N THR A 68 -9.27 -7.87 3.15
CA THR A 68 -8.23 -7.31 4.02
C THR A 68 -6.82 -7.74 3.67
N ALA A 69 -6.58 -8.27 2.48
CA ALA A 69 -5.24 -8.60 2.06
C ALA A 69 -4.52 -7.37 1.52
N SER A 70 -3.22 -7.35 1.72
CA SER A 70 -2.29 -6.45 1.05
C SER A 70 -2.01 -6.95 -0.35
N VAL A 71 -1.65 -6.05 -1.24
CA VAL A 71 -1.37 -6.34 -2.64
C VAL A 71 0.07 -5.94 -2.94
N VAL A 72 0.85 -6.84 -3.53
CA VAL A 72 2.17 -6.50 -4.09
C VAL A 72 1.95 -5.45 -5.17
N TRP A 73 2.66 -4.32 -5.07
CA TRP A 73 2.42 -3.19 -5.96
C TRP A 73 3.73 -2.62 -6.50
N ASP A 74 3.72 -2.25 -7.76
CA ASP A 74 4.82 -1.52 -8.37
C ASP A 74 4.60 -0.02 -8.18
N LEU A 75 5.60 0.66 -7.62
CA LEU A 75 5.60 2.10 -7.41
C LEU A 75 6.27 2.87 -8.56
N ALA A 76 6.66 2.18 -9.63
CA ALA A 76 7.23 2.84 -10.80
C ALA A 76 6.21 3.82 -11.39
N TYR A 77 6.51 5.10 -11.32
CA TYR A 77 5.71 6.18 -11.86
C TYR A 77 6.63 7.26 -12.44
N GLU A 78 6.42 7.61 -13.69
CA GLU A 78 7.15 8.69 -14.32
C GLU A 78 6.48 10.03 -14.00
N TRP A 79 7.13 10.82 -13.14
CA TRP A 79 6.65 12.12 -12.72
C TRP A 79 6.87 13.17 -13.81
N GLY A 80 5.78 13.77 -14.30
CA GLY A 80 5.81 14.87 -15.27
C GLY A 80 5.96 16.27 -14.64
N ASP A 81 6.41 16.36 -13.38
CA ASP A 81 6.39 17.58 -12.56
C ASP A 81 7.77 18.24 -12.37
N ARG A 82 8.77 17.86 -13.17
CA ARG A 82 10.15 18.31 -13.04
C ARG A 82 10.29 19.84 -12.96
N ASP A 83 9.58 20.57 -13.82
CA ASP A 83 9.65 22.04 -13.85
C ASP A 83 8.98 22.66 -12.61
N TRP A 84 7.91 22.05 -12.13
CA TRP A 84 7.28 22.47 -10.88
C TRP A 84 8.22 22.22 -9.69
N MET A 85 8.82 21.05 -9.60
CA MET A 85 9.77 20.69 -8.52
C MET A 85 10.98 21.62 -8.48
N LYS A 86 11.49 22.01 -9.64
CA LYS A 86 12.62 22.95 -9.75
C LYS A 86 12.28 24.34 -9.17
N ASN A 87 11.08 24.80 -9.37
CA ASN A 87 10.67 26.17 -9.04
C ASN A 87 9.77 26.25 -7.79
N ARG A 88 9.39 25.13 -7.16
CA ARG A 88 8.38 25.10 -6.09
C ARG A 88 8.75 25.92 -4.87
N ARG A 89 10.06 26.00 -4.52
CA ARG A 89 10.53 26.77 -3.37
C ARG A 89 10.23 28.26 -3.52
N GLU A 90 10.44 28.79 -4.72
CA GLU A 90 10.16 30.19 -5.03
C GLU A 90 8.66 30.44 -5.13
N LYS A 91 7.93 29.54 -5.82
CA LYS A 91 6.47 29.68 -6.02
C LYS A 91 5.67 29.53 -4.73
N ASN A 92 6.14 28.71 -3.80
CA ASN A 92 5.49 28.47 -2.52
C ASN A 92 6.17 29.20 -1.36
N ALA A 93 6.91 30.27 -1.61
CA ALA A 93 7.50 31.08 -0.57
C ALA A 93 6.39 31.77 0.26
N LEU A 94 6.63 31.99 1.55
CA LEU A 94 5.64 32.52 2.49
C LEU A 94 5.11 33.93 2.12
N ASP A 95 5.82 34.68 1.29
CA ASP A 95 5.46 36.00 0.77
C ASP A 95 4.70 35.94 -0.55
N LYS A 96 4.38 34.75 -1.04
CA LYS A 96 3.63 34.56 -2.28
C LYS A 96 2.16 34.29 -2.02
N PRO A 97 1.28 34.72 -2.93
CA PRO A 97 -0.14 34.41 -2.83
C PRO A 97 -0.37 32.90 -2.97
N ILE A 98 -1.28 32.37 -2.17
CA ILE A 98 -1.73 30.98 -2.23
C ILE A 98 -3.24 30.94 -2.43
N SER A 99 -3.70 30.00 -3.26
CA SER A 99 -5.12 29.68 -3.40
C SER A 99 -5.32 28.22 -3.01
N ILE A 100 -6.24 27.97 -2.10
CA ILE A 100 -6.57 26.63 -1.62
C ILE A 100 -8.02 26.34 -2.01
N TYR A 101 -8.21 25.22 -2.70
CA TYR A 101 -9.52 24.69 -3.02
C TYR A 101 -9.65 23.28 -2.49
N GLU A 102 -10.46 23.09 -1.46
CA GLU A 102 -10.70 21.79 -0.85
C GLU A 102 -11.80 21.07 -1.63
N VAL A 103 -11.52 19.83 -2.02
CA VAL A 103 -12.48 18.99 -2.75
C VAL A 103 -12.36 17.53 -2.34
N HIS A 104 -13.52 16.89 -2.12
CA HIS A 104 -13.62 15.46 -1.94
C HIS A 104 -14.01 14.80 -3.29
N ILE A 105 -13.02 14.28 -4.01
CA ILE A 105 -13.19 13.75 -5.37
C ILE A 105 -14.29 12.69 -5.46
N GLY A 106 -14.36 11.79 -4.47
CA GLY A 106 -15.37 10.72 -4.45
C GLY A 106 -16.82 11.21 -4.43
N SER A 107 -17.08 12.43 -3.96
CA SER A 107 -18.41 13.05 -3.89
C SER A 107 -18.56 14.30 -4.79
N TRP A 108 -17.49 14.77 -5.41
CA TRP A 108 -17.51 15.99 -6.23
C TRP A 108 -18.44 15.88 -7.42
N ARG A 109 -18.26 14.84 -8.23
CA ARG A 109 -19.07 14.59 -9.42
C ARG A 109 -19.08 13.10 -9.76
N ARG A 110 -20.16 12.68 -10.38
CA ARG A 110 -20.33 11.32 -10.91
C ARG A 110 -20.29 11.34 -12.43
N VAL A 111 -19.98 10.19 -13.02
CA VAL A 111 -20.05 9.93 -14.46
C VAL A 111 -21.29 9.05 -14.71
N PRO A 112 -22.45 9.64 -15.03
CA PRO A 112 -23.71 8.88 -15.18
C PRO A 112 -23.64 7.82 -16.29
N GLU A 113 -22.90 8.13 -17.36
CA GLU A 113 -22.75 7.28 -18.53
C GLU A 113 -21.91 6.03 -18.26
N ASP A 114 -21.18 6.02 -17.11
CA ASP A 114 -20.30 4.94 -16.71
C ASP A 114 -20.70 4.43 -15.32
N ASN A 115 -21.91 3.89 -15.27
CA ASN A 115 -22.47 3.27 -14.07
C ASN A 115 -22.42 4.15 -12.81
N ASN A 116 -22.52 5.47 -13.01
CA ASN A 116 -22.49 6.48 -11.95
C ASN A 116 -21.26 6.42 -11.06
N ARG A 117 -20.12 5.98 -11.60
CA ARG A 117 -18.87 5.94 -10.83
C ARG A 117 -18.37 7.34 -10.44
N PRO A 118 -17.56 7.47 -9.39
CA PRO A 118 -16.86 8.72 -9.10
C PRO A 118 -15.85 9.07 -10.19
N LEU A 119 -15.45 10.34 -10.22
CA LEU A 119 -14.34 10.78 -11.06
C LEU A 119 -13.04 10.07 -10.65
N THR A 120 -12.14 9.97 -11.61
CA THR A 120 -10.76 9.57 -11.37
C THR A 120 -9.87 10.80 -11.19
N TYR A 121 -8.62 10.60 -10.79
CA TYR A 121 -7.63 11.67 -10.68
C TYR A 121 -7.06 12.13 -12.06
N ARG A 122 -7.59 11.57 -13.14
CA ARG A 122 -7.23 11.89 -14.53
C ARG A 122 -8.48 12.14 -15.35
#